data_fe4a94c8c6712016e6fb2f96ed25727d
#
_entry.id   fe4a94c8c6712016e6fb2f96ed25727d
#
_cell.length_a   1.000
_cell.length_b   1.000
_cell.length_c   1.000
_cell.angle_alpha   90.00
_cell.angle_beta   90.00
_cell.angle_gamma   90.00
#
_symmetry.space_group_name_H-M   'P 1'
#
loop_
_entity.id
_entity.type
_entity.pdbx_description
1 polymer ?
#
loop_
_entity_poly.entity_id
_entity_poly.type
_entity_poly.pdbx_seq_one_letter_code
_entity_poly.pdbx_strand_id
1 'polypeptide(L)'
;MAQIRKCINEWVDESNALLKVTDRDRFYMFFEHRYLAQYVSKKFDILYKVRKVGEDMKLPVSISIGIGVGGSLSENDMYARNALDMALGRGGDQVSIKDDTQYKFYGSKARDYEKSTRVKTRAIAVALKDFIKNSDKVIFMGHSGADYDCFGAAVGLQRAVRTLGKKPYIVYDNNSPAIKKCMTTFVQ
;
A
#
# COMPACT_ATOMS: atom_id res chain seq x y z
N MET A 1 8.40 -15.61 2.28
CA MET A 1 7.85 -15.17 3.59
C MET A 1 8.71 -15.58 4.78
N ALA A 2 9.19 -16.82 4.89
CA ALA A 2 10.01 -17.25 6.04
C ALA A 2 11.29 -16.44 6.23
N GLN A 3 12.04 -16.15 5.17
CA GLN A 3 13.26 -15.34 5.22
C GLN A 3 13.02 -13.89 5.64
N ILE A 4 11.90 -13.30 5.18
CA ILE A 4 11.51 -11.93 5.58
C ILE A 4 11.17 -11.90 7.06
N ARG A 5 10.40 -12.88 7.55
CA ARG A 5 10.08 -12.99 8.99
C ARG A 5 11.33 -13.17 9.84
N LYS A 6 12.27 -13.99 9.38
CA LYS A 6 13.56 -14.16 10.06
C LYS A 6 14.31 -12.83 10.14
N CYS A 7 14.40 -12.09 9.04
CA CYS A 7 15.04 -10.78 9.00
C CYS A 7 14.36 -9.75 9.94
N ILE A 8 13.04 -9.77 10.02
CA ILE A 8 12.28 -8.89 10.94
C ILE A 8 12.53 -9.29 12.39
N ASN A 9 12.50 -10.59 12.72
CA ASN A 9 12.76 -11.07 14.08
C ASN A 9 14.15 -10.68 14.55
N GLU A 10 15.19 -10.93 13.76
CA GLU A 10 16.58 -10.56 14.07
C GLU A 10 16.72 -9.05 14.34
N TRP A 11 16.01 -8.22 13.57
CA TRP A 11 16.03 -6.78 13.77
C TRP A 11 15.28 -6.34 15.04
N VAL A 12 14.18 -7.00 15.38
CA VAL A 12 13.37 -6.74 16.57
C VAL A 12 14.11 -7.16 17.84
N ASP A 13 14.84 -8.28 17.81
CA ASP A 13 15.60 -8.81 18.95
C ASP A 13 16.69 -7.83 19.44
N GLU A 14 17.17 -6.92 18.57
CA GLU A 14 18.13 -5.86 18.95
C GLU A 14 17.60 -4.89 20.03
N SER A 15 16.29 -4.81 20.25
CA SER A 15 15.65 -3.86 21.15
C SER A 15 14.80 -4.49 22.25
N ASN A 16 14.87 -5.79 22.44
CA ASN A 16 14.00 -6.49 23.39
C ASN A 16 12.49 -6.21 23.15
N ALA A 17 12.12 -5.94 21.91
CA ALA A 17 10.76 -5.56 21.56
C ALA A 17 9.84 -6.77 21.47
N LEU A 18 8.57 -6.56 21.79
CA LEU A 18 7.54 -7.57 21.57
C LEU A 18 7.03 -7.46 20.13
N LEU A 19 7.18 -8.54 19.35
CA LEU A 19 6.62 -8.64 18.01
C LEU A 19 5.39 -9.55 18.00
N LYS A 20 4.28 -9.04 17.47
CA LYS A 20 3.05 -9.80 17.27
C LYS A 20 2.69 -9.83 15.80
N VAL A 21 2.53 -11.02 15.24
CA VAL A 21 2.00 -11.20 13.87
C VAL A 21 0.48 -11.16 13.96
N THR A 22 -0.17 -10.26 13.24
CA THR A 22 -1.62 -10.13 13.21
C THR A 22 -2.24 -10.66 11.92
N ASP A 23 -1.48 -10.62 10.83
CA ASP A 23 -1.88 -11.14 9.53
C ASP A 23 -0.67 -11.68 8.77
N ARG A 24 -0.85 -12.17 7.55
CA ARG A 24 0.23 -12.71 6.71
C ARG A 24 1.36 -11.70 6.46
N ASP A 25 1.01 -10.42 6.35
CA ASP A 25 1.88 -9.30 5.98
C ASP A 25 1.86 -8.15 7.00
N ARG A 26 1.21 -8.34 8.16
CA ARG A 26 1.08 -7.31 9.19
C ARG A 26 1.67 -7.75 10.51
N PHE A 27 2.47 -6.86 11.08
CA PHE A 27 3.18 -7.05 12.31
C PHE A 27 2.93 -5.86 13.23
N TYR A 28 2.74 -6.12 14.51
CA TYR A 28 2.78 -5.11 15.56
C TYR A 28 4.06 -5.30 16.36
N MET A 29 4.77 -4.21 16.58
CA MET A 29 5.98 -4.17 17.38
C MET A 29 5.81 -3.17 18.51
N PHE A 30 6.05 -3.63 19.74
CA PHE A 30 6.06 -2.80 20.93
C PHE A 30 7.47 -2.74 21.47
N PHE A 31 8.02 -1.53 21.62
CA PHE A 31 9.37 -1.31 22.12
C PHE A 31 9.43 -0.07 23.00
N GLU A 32 10.41 -0.02 23.89
CA GLU A 32 10.60 1.12 24.76
C GLU A 32 11.14 2.33 24.00
N HIS A 33 10.65 3.51 24.33
CA HIS A 33 11.00 4.78 23.66
C HIS A 33 12.51 5.01 23.55
N ARG A 34 13.29 4.54 24.52
CA ARG A 34 14.77 4.69 24.53
C ARG A 34 15.43 4.08 23.27
N TYR A 35 14.85 3.05 22.67
CA TYR A 35 15.39 2.40 21.48
C TYR A 35 15.08 3.16 20.18
N LEU A 36 14.12 4.11 20.20
CA LEU A 36 13.78 4.88 19.02
C LEU A 36 14.97 5.65 18.45
N ALA A 37 15.77 6.26 19.30
CA ALA A 37 16.98 6.98 18.88
C ALA A 37 17.99 6.07 18.17
N GLN A 38 18.13 4.82 18.62
CA GLN A 38 18.98 3.81 17.97
C GLN A 38 18.47 3.46 16.57
N TYR A 39 17.17 3.22 16.40
CA TYR A 39 16.58 2.96 15.09
C TYR A 39 16.73 4.14 14.12
N VAL A 40 16.53 5.36 14.63
CA VAL A 40 16.73 6.59 13.86
C VAL A 40 18.19 6.74 13.42
N SER A 41 19.17 6.50 14.31
CA SER A 41 20.59 6.59 13.98
C SER A 41 21.02 5.60 12.90
N LYS A 42 20.47 4.38 12.92
CA LYS A 42 20.66 3.35 11.91
C LYS A 42 19.80 3.59 10.65
N LYS A 43 19.05 4.72 10.60
CA LYS A 43 18.13 5.07 9.49
C LYS A 43 17.19 3.94 9.12
N PHE A 44 16.77 3.14 10.11
CA PHE A 44 15.90 1.97 9.90
C PHE A 44 16.44 1.01 8.84
N ASP A 45 17.62 0.47 9.07
CA ASP A 45 18.35 -0.44 8.18
C ASP A 45 17.54 -1.68 7.75
N ILE A 46 16.49 -2.02 8.48
CA ILE A 46 15.53 -3.07 8.11
C ILE A 46 14.94 -2.88 6.72
N LEU A 47 14.73 -1.63 6.29
CA LEU A 47 14.24 -1.34 4.94
C LEU A 47 15.19 -1.90 3.88
N TYR A 48 16.48 -1.68 4.08
CA TYR A 48 17.52 -2.21 3.19
C TYR A 48 17.63 -3.73 3.28
N LYS A 49 17.64 -4.29 4.50
CA LYS A 49 17.73 -5.74 4.74
C LYS A 49 16.59 -6.49 4.04
N VAL A 50 15.35 -5.99 4.14
CA VAL A 50 14.17 -6.61 3.49
C VAL A 50 14.26 -6.51 1.97
N ARG A 51 14.68 -5.37 1.42
CA ARG A 51 14.88 -5.23 -0.04
C ARG A 51 15.90 -6.23 -0.56
N LYS A 52 17.03 -6.38 0.15
CA LYS A 52 18.07 -7.33 -0.22
C LYS A 52 17.57 -8.78 -0.24
N VAL A 53 16.77 -9.17 0.76
CA VAL A 53 16.10 -10.48 0.75
C VAL A 53 15.18 -10.62 -0.49
N GLY A 54 14.49 -9.58 -0.87
CA GLY A 54 13.67 -9.57 -2.09
C GLY A 54 14.49 -9.73 -3.36
N GLU A 55 15.62 -9.02 -3.47
CA GLU A 55 16.56 -9.11 -4.60
C GLU A 55 17.11 -10.54 -4.74
N ASP A 56 17.55 -11.16 -3.64
CA ASP A 56 18.06 -12.55 -3.60
C ASP A 56 16.99 -13.55 -4.07
N MET A 57 15.72 -13.27 -3.77
CA MET A 57 14.58 -14.11 -4.17
C MET A 57 14.03 -13.74 -5.56
N LYS A 58 14.57 -12.70 -6.22
CA LYS A 58 14.05 -12.12 -7.48
C LYS A 58 12.57 -11.68 -7.37
N LEU A 59 12.15 -11.24 -6.19
CA LEU A 59 10.81 -10.75 -5.90
C LEU A 59 10.88 -9.29 -5.45
N PRO A 60 9.99 -8.41 -5.93
CA PRO A 60 9.91 -7.03 -5.46
C PRO A 60 9.26 -7.00 -4.06
N VAL A 61 10.08 -7.06 -3.01
CA VAL A 61 9.61 -7.02 -1.62
C VAL A 61 10.08 -5.74 -0.95
N SER A 62 9.20 -5.12 -0.21
CA SER A 62 9.48 -3.95 0.64
C SER A 62 8.70 -4.01 1.95
N ILE A 63 9.08 -3.19 2.90
CA ILE A 63 8.37 -3.03 4.16
C ILE A 63 8.07 -1.55 4.40
N SER A 64 6.87 -1.26 4.91
CA SER A 64 6.48 0.06 5.38
C SER A 64 6.22 0.01 6.87
N ILE A 65 6.68 1.01 7.61
CA ILE A 65 6.59 1.03 9.07
C ILE A 65 5.95 2.35 9.51
N GLY A 66 4.93 2.26 10.35
CA GLY A 66 4.36 3.39 11.07
C GLY A 66 4.73 3.30 12.55
N ILE A 67 5.27 4.37 13.12
CA ILE A 67 5.62 4.45 14.54
C ILE A 67 4.82 5.57 15.17
N GLY A 68 4.15 5.27 16.28
CA GLY A 68 3.43 6.23 17.11
C GLY A 68 4.19 6.53 18.40
N VAL A 69 4.30 7.81 18.74
CA VAL A 69 4.91 8.29 19.96
C VAL A 69 3.94 9.26 20.65
N GLY A 70 3.24 8.80 21.66
CA GLY A 70 2.24 9.56 22.43
C GLY A 70 2.35 9.29 23.92
N GLY A 71 1.43 9.86 24.68
CA GLY A 71 1.40 9.74 26.14
C GLY A 71 0.74 8.46 26.66
N SER A 72 0.04 7.71 25.81
CA SER A 72 -0.66 6.48 26.18
C SER A 72 -0.52 5.39 25.11
N LEU A 73 -0.76 4.15 25.48
CA LEU A 73 -0.71 3.01 24.53
C LEU A 73 -1.75 3.18 23.41
N SER A 74 -2.93 3.70 23.72
CA SER A 74 -4.00 3.96 22.76
C SER A 74 -3.61 5.04 21.75
N GLU A 75 -2.98 6.12 22.21
CA GLU A 75 -2.45 7.17 21.33
C GLU A 75 -1.32 6.64 20.45
N ASN A 76 -0.42 5.84 21.02
CA ASN A 76 0.66 5.21 20.27
C ASN A 76 0.12 4.34 19.13
N ASP A 77 -0.91 3.52 19.38
CA ASP A 77 -1.55 2.71 18.34
C ASP A 77 -2.20 3.57 17.26
N MET A 78 -2.97 4.58 17.66
CA MET A 78 -3.59 5.52 16.72
C MET A 78 -2.55 6.25 15.87
N TYR A 79 -1.48 6.76 16.48
CA TYR A 79 -0.41 7.46 15.77
C TYR A 79 0.38 6.51 14.86
N ALA A 80 0.64 5.27 15.28
CA ALA A 80 1.32 4.28 14.47
C ALA A 80 0.50 3.93 13.21
N ARG A 81 -0.82 3.76 13.32
CA ARG A 81 -1.72 3.54 12.17
C ARG A 81 -1.69 4.73 11.22
N ASN A 82 -1.89 5.95 11.74
CA ASN A 82 -1.85 7.16 10.93
C ASN A 82 -0.50 7.33 10.22
N ALA A 83 0.60 7.01 10.92
CA ALA A 83 1.95 7.05 10.36
C ALA A 83 2.12 6.00 9.26
N LEU A 84 1.59 4.79 9.44
CA LEU A 84 1.66 3.74 8.42
C LEU A 84 0.87 4.12 7.18
N ASP A 85 -0.35 4.65 7.33
CA ASP A 85 -1.18 5.12 6.23
C ASP A 85 -0.47 6.23 5.45
N MET A 86 0.20 7.14 6.17
CA MET A 86 1.01 8.20 5.57
C MET A 86 2.21 7.62 4.79
N ALA A 87 2.90 6.62 5.33
CA ALA A 87 3.99 5.95 4.63
C ALA A 87 3.51 5.24 3.37
N LEU A 88 2.39 4.54 3.43
CA LEU A 88 1.79 3.84 2.30
C LEU A 88 1.28 4.82 1.23
N GLY A 89 0.59 5.90 1.63
CA GLY A 89 0.11 6.95 0.73
C GLY A 89 1.23 7.67 -0.03
N ARG A 90 2.46 7.68 0.53
CA ARG A 90 3.67 8.21 -0.12
C ARG A 90 4.41 7.20 -1.01
N GLY A 91 3.83 6.02 -1.21
CA GLY A 91 4.40 4.97 -2.07
C GLY A 91 5.03 3.80 -1.32
N GLY A 92 4.95 3.76 0.00
CA GLY A 92 5.51 2.69 0.82
C GLY A 92 7.03 2.68 0.88
N ASP A 93 7.60 1.53 1.32
CA ASP A 93 9.04 1.30 1.40
C ASP A 93 9.79 2.36 2.24
N GLN A 94 9.18 2.79 3.33
CA GLN A 94 9.66 3.84 4.21
C GLN A 94 9.13 3.70 5.63
N VAL A 95 9.75 4.41 6.55
CA VAL A 95 9.27 4.57 7.91
C VAL A 95 8.69 5.96 8.09
N SER A 96 7.51 6.04 8.68
CA SER A 96 6.92 7.28 9.16
C SER A 96 6.79 7.21 10.68
N ILE A 97 7.21 8.25 11.36
CA ILE A 97 7.01 8.42 12.80
C ILE A 97 6.04 9.57 13.00
N LYS A 98 5.00 9.35 13.80
CA LYS A 98 4.09 10.39 14.24
C LYS A 98 4.22 10.60 15.74
N ASP A 99 4.46 11.83 16.14
CA ASP A 99 4.26 12.33 17.49
C ASP A 99 3.06 13.29 17.53
N ASP A 100 2.80 13.93 18.67
CA ASP A 100 1.66 14.85 18.84
C ASP A 100 1.66 15.99 17.84
N THR A 101 2.82 16.41 17.35
CA THR A 101 2.99 17.64 16.59
C THR A 101 3.34 17.45 15.13
N GLN A 102 4.03 16.37 14.77
CA GLN A 102 4.63 16.25 13.45
C GLN A 102 4.77 14.81 12.96
N TYR A 103 5.04 14.69 11.65
CA TYR A 103 5.50 13.48 11.01
C TYR A 103 6.97 13.59 10.63
N LYS A 104 7.74 12.52 10.85
CA LYS A 104 9.11 12.37 10.37
C LYS A 104 9.20 11.15 9.47
N PHE A 105 9.95 11.25 8.37
CA PHE A 105 10.06 10.18 7.37
C PHE A 105 11.49 9.75 7.18
N TYR A 106 11.71 8.43 7.04
CA TYR A 106 13.02 7.82 6.84
C TYR A 106 12.95 6.77 5.73
N GLY A 107 14.05 6.65 4.98
CA GLY A 107 14.20 5.59 3.97
C GLY A 107 13.50 5.86 2.64
N SER A 108 12.81 6.99 2.49
CA SER A 108 12.17 7.36 1.22
C SER A 108 13.23 7.59 0.15
N LYS A 109 13.29 6.70 -0.85
CA LYS A 109 13.90 6.98 -2.15
C LYS A 109 12.88 7.74 -3.03
N ALA A 110 12.40 8.89 -2.55
CA ALA A 110 11.33 9.65 -3.18
C ALA A 110 11.57 9.97 -4.68
N ARG A 111 12.82 9.99 -5.13
CA ARG A 111 13.16 10.23 -6.55
C ARG A 111 13.17 8.98 -7.42
N ASP A 112 13.60 7.84 -6.89
CA ASP A 112 13.71 6.60 -7.70
C ASP A 112 12.37 5.86 -7.78
N TYR A 113 11.55 5.94 -6.72
CA TYR A 113 10.24 5.29 -6.69
C TYR A 113 9.24 5.97 -7.64
N GLU A 114 9.25 7.29 -7.71
CA GLU A 114 8.39 8.03 -8.64
C GLU A 114 8.73 7.72 -10.10
N LYS A 115 10.01 7.62 -10.45
CA LYS A 115 10.44 7.19 -11.78
C LYS A 115 10.08 5.72 -12.06
N SER A 116 10.32 4.82 -11.11
CA SER A 116 10.00 3.40 -11.25
C SER A 116 8.49 3.15 -11.35
N THR A 117 7.67 3.85 -10.55
CA THR A 117 6.22 3.74 -10.59
C THR A 117 5.67 4.28 -11.91
N ARG A 118 6.14 5.43 -12.39
CA ARG A 118 5.71 5.99 -13.68
C ARG A 118 6.10 5.10 -14.86
N VAL A 119 7.28 4.50 -14.84
CA VAL A 119 7.71 3.55 -15.89
C VAL A 119 6.86 2.28 -15.84
N LYS A 120 6.64 1.69 -14.66
CA LYS A 120 5.76 0.53 -14.48
C LYS A 120 4.32 0.84 -14.87
N THR A 121 3.79 1.99 -14.44
CA THR A 121 2.43 2.42 -14.79
C THR A 121 2.27 2.59 -16.30
N ARG A 122 3.26 3.19 -16.98
CA ARG A 122 3.25 3.30 -18.45
C ARG A 122 3.31 1.94 -19.13
N ALA A 123 4.18 1.03 -18.67
CA ALA A 123 4.27 -0.32 -19.22
C ALA A 123 2.95 -1.09 -19.04
N ILE A 124 2.32 -1.01 -17.86
CA ILE A 124 1.01 -1.61 -17.59
C ILE A 124 -0.07 -0.97 -18.48
N ALA A 125 -0.07 0.35 -18.63
CA ALA A 125 -1.03 1.05 -19.48
C ALA A 125 -0.89 0.67 -20.96
N VAL A 126 0.34 0.50 -21.45
CA VAL A 126 0.59 0.01 -22.82
C VAL A 126 0.09 -1.43 -22.99
N ALA A 127 0.45 -2.33 -22.08
CA ALA A 127 -0.01 -3.71 -22.12
C ALA A 127 -1.55 -3.81 -22.06
N LEU A 128 -2.18 -3.04 -21.15
CA LEU A 128 -3.64 -2.98 -21.05
C LEU A 128 -4.28 -2.47 -22.34
N LYS A 129 -3.71 -1.43 -22.95
CA LYS A 129 -4.17 -0.90 -24.24
C LYS A 129 -4.12 -1.97 -25.34
N ASP A 130 -3.05 -2.76 -25.37
CA ASP A 130 -2.90 -3.83 -26.37
C ASP A 130 -3.90 -4.98 -26.12
N PHE A 131 -4.11 -5.38 -24.86
CA PHE A 131 -5.19 -6.36 -24.53
C PHE A 131 -6.57 -5.85 -24.94
N ILE A 132 -6.89 -4.57 -24.65
CA ILE A 132 -8.17 -3.97 -25.05
C ILE A 132 -8.32 -3.97 -26.57
N LYS A 133 -7.27 -3.59 -27.32
CA LYS A 133 -7.33 -3.56 -28.80
C LYS A 133 -7.55 -4.93 -29.40
N ASN A 134 -7.00 -5.97 -28.81
CA ASN A 134 -7.09 -7.35 -29.27
C ASN A 134 -8.34 -8.10 -28.74
N SER A 135 -9.21 -7.43 -27.98
CA SER A 135 -10.43 -8.01 -27.42
C SER A 135 -11.66 -7.47 -28.13
N ASP A 136 -12.68 -8.30 -28.34
CA ASP A 136 -13.98 -7.87 -28.88
C ASP A 136 -14.83 -7.17 -27.81
N LYS A 137 -14.77 -7.67 -26.59
CA LYS A 137 -15.51 -7.17 -25.44
C LYS A 137 -14.59 -7.02 -24.24
N VAL A 138 -14.79 -6.00 -23.44
CA VAL A 138 -14.05 -5.76 -22.19
C VAL A 138 -15.04 -5.70 -21.04
N ILE A 139 -14.84 -6.55 -20.04
CA ILE A 139 -15.72 -6.64 -18.88
C ILE A 139 -14.95 -6.19 -17.65
N PHE A 140 -15.50 -5.24 -16.90
CA PHE A 140 -14.98 -4.79 -15.62
C PHE A 140 -15.84 -5.37 -14.50
N MET A 141 -15.19 -6.00 -13.53
CA MET A 141 -15.83 -6.54 -12.34
C MET A 141 -15.08 -6.05 -11.10
N GLY A 142 -15.84 -5.59 -10.14
CA GLY A 142 -15.32 -5.23 -8.82
C GLY A 142 -15.32 -6.41 -7.84
N HIS A 143 -14.86 -6.16 -6.62
CA HIS A 143 -15.00 -7.12 -5.52
C HIS A 143 -16.45 -7.20 -5.04
N SER A 144 -16.79 -8.27 -4.33
CA SER A 144 -18.07 -8.40 -3.65
C SER A 144 -18.27 -7.25 -2.65
N GLY A 145 -19.44 -6.59 -2.68
CA GLY A 145 -19.68 -5.40 -1.87
C GLY A 145 -18.93 -4.15 -2.36
N ALA A 146 -18.76 -4.02 -3.68
CA ALA A 146 -18.06 -2.90 -4.30
C ALA A 146 -18.48 -1.54 -3.74
N ASP A 147 -17.49 -0.70 -3.46
CA ASP A 147 -17.63 0.67 -2.96
C ASP A 147 -17.62 1.70 -4.11
N TYR A 148 -17.69 2.99 -3.74
CA TYR A 148 -17.65 4.08 -4.72
C TYR A 148 -16.33 4.15 -5.48
N ASP A 149 -15.21 3.82 -4.87
CA ASP A 149 -13.89 3.88 -5.49
C ASP A 149 -13.76 2.80 -6.56
N CYS A 150 -14.22 1.59 -6.25
CA CYS A 150 -14.27 0.47 -7.18
C CYS A 150 -15.15 0.79 -8.39
N PHE A 151 -16.35 1.34 -8.17
CA PHE A 151 -17.26 1.72 -9.24
C PHE A 151 -16.71 2.88 -10.07
N GLY A 152 -16.16 3.90 -9.44
CA GLY A 152 -15.54 5.04 -10.11
C GLY A 152 -14.37 4.65 -11.00
N ALA A 153 -13.52 3.73 -10.53
CA ALA A 153 -12.43 3.17 -11.33
C ALA A 153 -12.96 2.42 -12.57
N ALA A 154 -14.00 1.59 -12.40
CA ALA A 154 -14.63 0.87 -13.51
C ALA A 154 -15.22 1.82 -14.56
N VAL A 155 -15.89 2.90 -14.15
CA VAL A 155 -16.44 3.94 -15.04
C VAL A 155 -15.32 4.66 -15.79
N GLY A 156 -14.22 5.02 -15.10
CA GLY A 156 -13.05 5.64 -15.74
C GLY A 156 -12.43 4.76 -16.81
N LEU A 157 -12.23 3.47 -16.51
CA LEU A 157 -11.71 2.49 -17.47
C LEU A 157 -12.69 2.22 -18.62
N GLN A 158 -13.99 2.19 -18.34
CA GLN A 158 -15.02 2.08 -19.37
C GLN A 158 -14.89 3.20 -20.42
N ARG A 159 -14.66 4.43 -19.97
CA ARG A 159 -14.45 5.58 -20.86
C ARG A 159 -13.21 5.37 -21.74
N ALA A 160 -12.10 4.92 -21.16
CA ALA A 160 -10.88 4.63 -21.90
C ALA A 160 -11.09 3.54 -22.98
N VAL A 161 -11.83 2.49 -22.67
CA VAL A 161 -12.15 1.41 -23.64
C VAL A 161 -13.00 1.94 -24.79
N ARG A 162 -14.00 2.78 -24.51
CA ARG A 162 -14.83 3.42 -25.55
C ARG A 162 -14.00 4.29 -26.49
N THR A 163 -13.02 5.05 -25.99
CA THR A 163 -12.13 5.86 -26.84
C THR A 163 -11.25 5.01 -27.76
N LEU A 164 -11.03 3.74 -27.42
CA LEU A 164 -10.33 2.76 -28.24
C LEU A 164 -11.27 2.02 -29.23
N GLY A 165 -12.54 2.42 -29.32
CA GLY A 165 -13.53 1.85 -30.23
C GLY A 165 -14.04 0.47 -29.83
N LYS A 166 -13.87 0.06 -28.56
CA LYS A 166 -14.29 -1.25 -28.06
C LYS A 166 -15.56 -1.14 -27.21
N LYS A 167 -16.24 -2.27 -26.98
CA LYS A 167 -17.47 -2.34 -26.18
C LYS A 167 -17.17 -2.72 -24.73
N PRO A 168 -17.22 -1.78 -23.79
CA PRO A 168 -17.03 -2.08 -22.38
C PRO A 168 -18.33 -2.44 -21.67
N TYR A 169 -18.23 -3.34 -20.70
CA TYR A 169 -19.31 -3.73 -19.80
C TYR A 169 -18.83 -3.62 -18.36
N ILE A 170 -19.69 -3.14 -17.47
CA ILE A 170 -19.45 -3.15 -16.02
C ILE A 170 -20.43 -4.12 -15.40
N VAL A 171 -19.90 -5.12 -14.69
CA VAL A 171 -20.69 -6.05 -13.88
C VAL A 171 -20.58 -5.65 -12.43
N TYR A 172 -21.70 -5.49 -11.76
CA TYR A 172 -21.77 -5.10 -10.35
C TYR A 172 -22.84 -5.89 -9.60
N ASP A 173 -22.67 -6.01 -8.29
CA ASP A 173 -23.66 -6.62 -7.43
C ASP A 173 -24.78 -5.60 -7.09
N ASN A 174 -26.00 -5.95 -7.44
CA ASN A 174 -27.18 -5.13 -7.16
C ASN A 174 -27.46 -4.95 -5.65
N ASN A 175 -26.80 -5.71 -4.79
CA ASN A 175 -26.98 -5.61 -3.34
C ASN A 175 -26.14 -4.51 -2.69
N SER A 176 -25.21 -3.86 -3.43
CA SER A 176 -24.43 -2.74 -2.91
C SER A 176 -25.26 -1.45 -2.84
N PRO A 177 -25.57 -0.90 -1.64
CA PRO A 177 -26.33 0.35 -1.49
C PRO A 177 -25.61 1.54 -2.13
N ALA A 178 -24.30 1.54 -2.12
CA ALA A 178 -23.45 2.58 -2.71
C ALA A 178 -23.67 2.65 -4.23
N ILE A 179 -23.62 1.52 -4.91
CA ILE A 179 -23.81 1.46 -6.36
C ILE A 179 -25.22 1.83 -6.78
N LYS A 180 -26.25 1.38 -6.05
CA LYS A 180 -27.65 1.76 -6.32
C LYS A 180 -27.81 3.27 -6.35
N LYS A 181 -27.23 3.98 -5.38
CA LYS A 181 -27.30 5.45 -5.31
C LYS A 181 -26.56 6.10 -6.48
N CYS A 182 -25.42 5.58 -6.90
CA CYS A 182 -24.71 6.09 -8.08
C CYS A 182 -25.51 5.89 -9.37
N MET A 183 -26.09 4.71 -9.58
CA MET A 183 -26.83 4.40 -10.80
C MET A 183 -28.04 5.30 -10.99
N THR A 184 -28.75 5.67 -9.91
CA THR A 184 -29.87 6.63 -10.00
C THR A 184 -29.43 8.04 -10.41
N THR A 185 -28.16 8.38 -10.25
CA THR A 185 -27.60 9.69 -10.60
C THR A 185 -27.04 9.72 -12.03
N PHE A 186 -26.55 8.59 -12.56
CA PHE A 186 -25.88 8.50 -13.87
C PHE A 186 -26.73 7.93 -15.02
N VAL A 187 -27.94 7.49 -14.74
CA VAL A 187 -28.87 6.90 -15.75
C VAL A 187 -30.00 7.88 -16.12
N GLN A 188 -29.78 9.18 -15.95
CA GLN A 188 -30.65 10.22 -16.53
C GLN A 188 -30.10 10.72 -17.85
#